data_c16594c496ffb18affce3f49871845a2
#
_entry.id   c16594c496ffb18affce3f49871845a2
#
_cell.length_a   1.000
_cell.length_b   1.000
_cell.length_c   1.000
_cell.angle_alpha   90.00
_cell.angle_beta   90.00
_cell.angle_gamma   90.00
#
_symmetry.space_group_name_H-M   'P 1'
#
loop_
_entity.id
_entity.type
_entity.pdbx_description
1 polymer ?
#
loop_
_entity_poly.entity_id
_entity_poly.type
_entity_poly.pdbx_seq_one_letter_code
_entity_poly.pdbx_strand_id
1 'polypeptide(L)'
;MSEFNIDAKQISDSLKETLGDWQDSVKDDLVGNVSAVADGVARVKGLENVMASELLEFPGGLVGVALNLEEDSIGVVLMGDSNHIEEGMPVKQTGEVLSIGVGDGFLGRVIDPLGNPIDGKGPIEFSERRRLELQAPSVVERQPVGEPLQTGIKAIDSMIPIGRGQRELIIGDRQIVKTWLVYTSPSPR
;
A
#
# COMPACT_ATOMS: atom_id res chain seq x y z
N MET A 1 53.78 -2.77 -43.95
CA MET A 1 52.78 -1.87 -43.38
C MET A 1 51.41 -2.41 -43.85
N SER A 2 50.69 -3.07 -42.98
CA SER A 2 49.37 -3.60 -43.30
C SER A 2 48.36 -2.48 -43.05
N GLU A 3 47.74 -2.01 -44.15
CA GLU A 3 46.64 -1.05 -44.06
C GLU A 3 45.45 -1.73 -43.35
N PHE A 4 45.09 -1.17 -42.23
CA PHE A 4 43.84 -1.51 -41.51
C PHE A 4 42.69 -0.88 -42.29
N ASN A 5 42.10 -1.67 -43.18
CA ASN A 5 40.90 -1.23 -43.90
C ASN A 5 39.69 -1.45 -43.01
N ILE A 6 39.26 -0.38 -42.33
CA ILE A 6 38.08 -0.40 -41.49
C ILE A 6 36.89 -0.22 -42.43
N ASP A 7 36.13 -1.33 -42.66
CA ASP A 7 34.91 -1.27 -43.43
C ASP A 7 33.77 -0.66 -42.55
N ALA A 8 33.41 0.59 -42.89
CA ALA A 8 32.36 1.33 -42.21
C ALA A 8 31.00 0.60 -42.18
N LYS A 9 30.79 -0.34 -43.14
CA LYS A 9 29.61 -1.16 -43.16
C LYS A 9 29.60 -2.23 -42.04
N GLN A 10 30.74 -2.88 -41.81
CA GLN A 10 30.88 -3.88 -40.75
C GLN A 10 30.71 -3.26 -39.36
N ILE A 11 31.20 -2.04 -39.14
CA ILE A 11 30.99 -1.29 -37.88
C ILE A 11 29.51 -0.93 -37.71
N SER A 12 28.87 -0.45 -38.78
CA SER A 12 27.44 -0.11 -38.73
C SER A 12 26.55 -1.32 -38.46
N ASP A 13 26.88 -2.48 -39.04
CA ASP A 13 26.11 -3.72 -38.85
C ASP A 13 26.33 -4.30 -37.45
N SER A 14 27.55 -4.27 -36.91
CA SER A 14 27.85 -4.67 -35.53
C SER A 14 27.20 -3.74 -34.50
N LEU A 15 27.16 -2.43 -34.77
CA LEU A 15 26.46 -1.47 -33.94
C LEU A 15 24.93 -1.69 -33.94
N LYS A 16 24.36 -2.01 -35.11
CA LYS A 16 22.93 -2.33 -35.23
C LYS A 16 22.56 -3.65 -34.54
N GLU A 17 23.44 -4.63 -34.58
CA GLU A 17 23.27 -5.92 -33.90
C GLU A 17 23.36 -5.76 -32.38
N THR A 18 24.29 -4.93 -31.91
CA THR A 18 24.45 -4.60 -30.49
C THR A 18 23.34 -3.67 -29.94
N LEU A 19 22.86 -2.73 -30.78
CA LEU A 19 21.77 -1.80 -30.43
C LEU A 19 20.37 -2.39 -30.65
N GLY A 20 20.26 -3.42 -31.49
CA GLY A 20 18.99 -4.08 -31.79
C GLY A 20 18.38 -4.82 -30.57
N ASP A 21 19.21 -5.25 -29.63
CA ASP A 21 18.78 -5.86 -28.35
C ASP A 21 18.58 -4.81 -27.23
N TRP A 22 18.94 -3.56 -27.50
CA TRP A 22 18.67 -2.46 -26.59
C TRP A 22 17.24 -1.97 -26.79
N GLN A 23 16.28 -2.70 -26.24
CA GLN A 23 14.97 -2.14 -25.99
C GLN A 23 15.16 -1.09 -24.89
N ASP A 24 14.91 0.13 -25.29
CA ASP A 24 14.90 1.32 -24.42
C ASP A 24 13.80 1.14 -23.36
N SER A 25 14.10 0.37 -22.33
CA SER A 25 13.35 0.39 -21.07
C SER A 25 13.94 1.50 -20.19
N VAL A 26 14.19 2.66 -20.76
CA VAL A 26 14.25 3.88 -19.98
C VAL A 26 12.80 4.11 -19.54
N LYS A 27 12.38 3.46 -18.48
CA LYS A 27 11.39 4.08 -17.62
C LYS A 27 12.04 5.39 -17.23
N ASP A 28 11.50 6.49 -17.70
CA ASP A 28 11.76 7.79 -17.11
C ASP A 28 11.41 7.61 -15.63
N ASP A 29 12.41 7.30 -14.80
CA ASP A 29 12.29 7.31 -13.37
C ASP A 29 11.99 8.76 -13.02
N LEU A 30 10.71 9.08 -12.88
CA LEU A 30 10.28 10.39 -12.43
C LEU A 30 10.84 10.55 -11.02
N VAL A 31 11.88 11.36 -10.91
CA VAL A 31 12.61 11.59 -9.67
C VAL A 31 12.25 12.99 -9.17
N GLY A 32 11.63 13.04 -8.00
CA GLY A 32 11.45 14.28 -7.25
C GLY A 32 12.52 14.45 -6.19
N ASN A 33 12.45 15.55 -5.46
CA ASN A 33 13.34 15.85 -4.34
C ASN A 33 12.54 16.17 -3.08
N VAL A 34 13.05 15.73 -1.94
CA VAL A 34 12.54 16.10 -0.63
C VAL A 34 12.76 17.59 -0.41
N SER A 35 11.71 18.34 -0.13
CA SER A 35 11.78 19.78 0.18
C SER A 35 11.71 20.09 1.67
N ALA A 36 11.13 19.20 2.47
CA ALA A 36 11.10 19.30 3.92
C ALA A 36 10.73 17.94 4.52
N VAL A 37 11.21 17.66 5.74
CA VAL A 37 10.83 16.47 6.51
C VAL A 37 10.52 16.90 7.95
N ALA A 38 9.39 16.44 8.48
CA ALA A 38 9.04 16.63 9.88
C ALA A 38 8.08 15.52 10.34
N ASP A 39 8.33 14.97 11.53
CA ASP A 39 7.41 14.04 12.23
C ASP A 39 6.88 12.88 11.38
N GLY A 40 7.76 12.26 10.57
CA GLY A 40 7.38 11.12 9.71
C GLY A 40 6.61 11.52 8.44
N VAL A 41 6.55 12.80 8.12
CA VAL A 41 5.97 13.33 6.88
C VAL A 41 7.05 14.03 6.08
N ALA A 42 7.15 13.71 4.80
CA ALA A 42 8.02 14.38 3.84
C ALA A 42 7.19 15.20 2.85
N ARG A 43 7.70 16.38 2.49
CA ARG A 43 7.22 17.12 1.32
C ARG A 43 8.16 16.88 0.16
N VAL A 44 7.61 16.47 -0.96
CA VAL A 44 8.36 16.15 -2.18
C VAL A 44 7.96 17.12 -3.29
N LYS A 45 8.92 17.58 -4.07
CA LYS A 45 8.73 18.44 -5.26
C LYS A 45 9.31 17.77 -6.50
N GLY A 46 8.81 18.16 -7.67
CA GLY A 46 9.34 17.69 -8.96
C GLY A 46 8.70 16.41 -9.48
N LEU A 47 7.61 15.95 -8.88
CA LEU A 47 6.82 14.83 -9.38
C LEU A 47 5.45 15.36 -9.82
N GLU A 48 5.20 15.39 -11.14
CA GLU A 48 4.00 16.02 -11.72
C GLU A 48 2.79 15.08 -11.84
N ASN A 49 3.02 13.77 -11.92
CA ASN A 49 1.97 12.79 -12.25
C ASN A 49 1.73 11.74 -11.15
N VAL A 50 1.91 12.10 -9.89
CA VAL A 50 1.70 11.18 -8.77
C VAL A 50 0.21 10.99 -8.50
N MET A 51 -0.20 9.75 -8.33
CA MET A 51 -1.56 9.39 -7.95
C MET A 51 -1.76 9.48 -6.43
N ALA A 52 -2.99 9.76 -6.01
CA ALA A 52 -3.33 9.67 -4.59
C ALA A 52 -3.13 8.23 -4.08
N SER A 53 -2.53 8.09 -2.90
CA SER A 53 -2.14 6.81 -2.30
C SER A 53 -1.08 6.03 -3.08
N GLU A 54 -0.31 6.69 -3.94
CA GLU A 54 0.82 6.08 -4.64
C GLU A 54 2.00 5.88 -3.69
N LEU A 55 2.72 4.78 -3.90
CA LEU A 55 3.96 4.48 -3.20
C LEU A 55 5.12 5.23 -3.83
N LEU A 56 5.91 5.88 -3.00
CA LEU A 56 7.14 6.58 -3.38
C LEU A 56 8.32 5.93 -2.67
N GLU A 57 9.39 5.68 -3.41
CA GLU A 57 10.61 5.08 -2.87
C GLU A 57 11.62 6.14 -2.49
N PHE A 58 12.06 6.10 -1.25
CA PHE A 58 13.08 6.96 -0.67
C PHE A 58 14.42 6.23 -0.56
N PRO A 59 15.54 6.95 -0.42
CA PRO A 59 16.85 6.34 -0.17
C PRO A 59 16.83 5.42 1.05
N GLY A 60 17.59 4.32 0.97
CA GLY A 60 17.62 3.31 2.03
C GLY A 60 16.49 2.29 1.99
N GLY A 61 15.66 2.27 0.94
CA GLY A 61 14.54 1.33 0.80
C GLY A 61 13.30 1.71 1.63
N LEU A 62 13.27 2.94 2.17
CA LEU A 62 12.09 3.45 2.84
C LEU A 62 11.00 3.77 1.82
N VAL A 63 9.78 3.36 2.12
CA VAL A 63 8.61 3.62 1.29
C VAL A 63 7.73 4.68 1.95
N GLY A 64 7.21 5.60 1.16
CA GLY A 64 6.22 6.58 1.59
C GLY A 64 4.95 6.50 0.75
N VAL A 65 3.86 6.98 1.31
CA VAL A 65 2.54 7.04 0.66
C VAL A 65 2.17 8.49 0.39
N ALA A 66 1.89 8.82 -0.88
CA ALA A 66 1.44 10.15 -1.28
C ALA A 66 -0.02 10.34 -0.84
N LEU A 67 -0.26 11.20 0.13
CA LEU A 67 -1.61 11.48 0.64
C LEU A 67 -2.16 12.83 0.22
N ASN A 68 -1.33 13.85 0.24
CA ASN A 68 -1.74 15.20 -0.07
C ASN A 68 -1.06 15.67 -1.37
N LEU A 69 -1.85 15.92 -2.40
CA LEU A 69 -1.37 16.41 -3.69
C LEU A 69 -1.71 17.90 -3.80
N GLU A 70 -0.70 18.73 -3.65
CA GLU A 70 -0.76 20.18 -3.83
C GLU A 70 -0.20 20.56 -5.21
N GLU A 71 -0.42 21.77 -5.66
CA GLU A 71 0.01 22.24 -6.98
C GLU A 71 1.53 22.15 -7.18
N ASP A 72 2.32 22.50 -6.16
CA ASP A 72 3.79 22.56 -6.22
C ASP A 72 4.48 21.51 -5.35
N SER A 73 3.75 20.72 -4.58
CA SER A 73 4.33 19.76 -3.64
C SER A 73 3.41 18.59 -3.33
N ILE A 74 4.00 17.51 -2.88
CA ILE A 74 3.30 16.30 -2.49
C ILE A 74 3.61 16.01 -1.03
N GLY A 75 2.58 15.90 -0.21
CA GLY A 75 2.69 15.44 1.18
C GLY A 75 2.73 13.92 1.23
N VAL A 76 3.82 13.37 1.74
CA VAL A 76 4.10 11.93 1.77
C VAL A 76 4.26 11.48 3.21
N VAL A 77 3.52 10.47 3.63
CA VAL A 77 3.71 9.80 4.93
C VAL A 77 4.73 8.70 4.78
N LEU A 78 5.78 8.75 5.60
CA LEU A 78 6.87 7.79 5.57
C LEU A 78 6.50 6.55 6.39
N MET A 79 6.67 5.36 5.78
CA MET A 79 6.29 4.07 6.35
C MET A 79 7.50 3.38 7.00
N GLY A 80 8.10 4.01 7.99
CA GLY A 80 9.25 3.46 8.70
C GLY A 80 10.08 4.53 9.42
N ASP A 81 11.33 4.19 9.75
CA ASP A 81 12.25 5.13 10.40
C ASP A 81 12.73 6.18 9.40
N SER A 82 12.33 7.42 9.64
CA SER A 82 12.63 8.58 8.81
C SER A 82 13.86 9.37 9.23
N ASN A 83 14.61 8.94 10.26
CA ASN A 83 15.72 9.69 10.82
C ASN A 83 16.87 9.95 9.85
N HIS A 84 16.96 9.17 8.78
CA HIS A 84 18.00 9.27 7.77
C HIS A 84 17.55 10.06 6.51
N ILE A 85 16.30 10.51 6.48
CA ILE A 85 15.79 11.28 5.34
C ILE A 85 16.04 12.76 5.58
N GLU A 86 16.75 13.38 4.62
CA GLU A 86 17.16 14.79 4.65
C GLU A 86 16.57 15.56 3.46
N GLU A 87 16.52 16.87 3.61
CA GLU A 87 16.13 17.78 2.54
C GLU A 87 17.10 17.67 1.35
N GLY A 88 16.56 17.68 0.13
CA GLY A 88 17.33 17.53 -1.11
C GLY A 88 17.53 16.08 -1.58
N MET A 89 17.17 15.07 -0.79
CA MET A 89 17.27 13.67 -1.21
C MET A 89 16.33 13.34 -2.37
N PRO A 90 16.78 12.47 -3.32
CA PRO A 90 15.95 12.05 -4.43
C PRO A 90 14.85 11.08 -3.99
N VAL A 91 13.66 11.20 -4.57
CA VAL A 91 12.51 10.33 -4.34
C VAL A 91 12.03 9.81 -5.68
N LYS A 92 11.85 8.50 -5.79
CA LYS A 92 11.37 7.85 -7.00
C LYS A 92 9.87 7.58 -6.95
N GLN A 93 9.21 7.85 -8.05
CA GLN A 93 7.83 7.45 -8.28
C GLN A 93 7.80 5.97 -8.68
N THR A 94 6.91 5.18 -8.06
CA THR A 94 6.78 3.75 -8.37
C THR A 94 5.69 3.45 -9.40
N GLY A 95 4.70 4.33 -9.56
CA GLY A 95 3.51 4.10 -10.37
C GLY A 95 2.54 3.08 -9.75
N GLU A 96 2.81 2.63 -8.53
CA GLU A 96 1.97 1.65 -7.83
C GLU A 96 1.19 2.31 -6.69
N VAL A 97 -0.12 2.15 -6.70
CA VAL A 97 -0.99 2.56 -5.58
C VAL A 97 -0.84 1.57 -4.43
N LEU A 98 -0.92 2.07 -3.19
CA LEU A 98 -0.82 1.28 -1.98
C LEU A 98 -1.70 0.02 -2.06
N SER A 99 -1.06 -1.11 -2.16
CA SER A 99 -1.68 -2.42 -2.37
C SER A 99 -0.90 -3.50 -1.65
N ILE A 100 -1.59 -4.57 -1.30
CA ILE A 100 -0.99 -5.74 -0.64
C ILE A 100 -1.21 -6.99 -1.49
N GLY A 101 -0.23 -7.89 -1.48
CA GLY A 101 -0.38 -9.21 -2.06
C GLY A 101 -1.45 -10.01 -1.31
N VAL A 102 -2.26 -10.77 -2.04
CA VAL A 102 -3.29 -11.64 -1.47
C VAL A 102 -3.22 -13.04 -2.07
N GLY A 103 -3.57 -14.03 -1.28
CA GLY A 103 -3.55 -15.43 -1.69
C GLY A 103 -3.40 -16.38 -0.51
N ASP A 104 -3.52 -17.67 -0.77
CA ASP A 104 -3.43 -18.72 0.25
C ASP A 104 -2.04 -18.79 0.93
N GLY A 105 -0.98 -18.29 0.25
CA GLY A 105 0.36 -18.21 0.82
C GLY A 105 0.48 -17.34 2.08
N PHE A 106 -0.49 -16.46 2.32
CA PHE A 106 -0.54 -15.61 3.53
C PHE A 106 -1.12 -16.32 4.75
N LEU A 107 -1.76 -17.48 4.58
CA LEU A 107 -2.37 -18.20 5.69
C LEU A 107 -1.30 -18.67 6.69
N GLY A 108 -1.46 -18.31 7.97
CA GLY A 108 -0.51 -18.66 9.03
C GLY A 108 0.83 -17.92 8.97
N ARG A 109 0.93 -16.83 8.20
CA ARG A 109 2.08 -15.93 8.11
C ARG A 109 1.86 -14.67 8.92
N VAL A 110 2.95 -14.06 9.35
CA VAL A 110 2.95 -12.74 9.99
C VAL A 110 3.64 -11.76 9.07
N ILE A 111 2.94 -10.69 8.74
CA ILE A 111 3.40 -9.67 7.77
C ILE A 111 3.31 -8.28 8.37
N ASP A 112 4.08 -7.36 7.81
CA ASP A 112 3.96 -5.93 8.06
C ASP A 112 2.79 -5.31 7.25
N PRO A 113 2.44 -4.05 7.47
CA PRO A 113 1.38 -3.37 6.70
C PRO A 113 1.64 -3.26 5.20
N LEU A 114 2.88 -3.41 4.75
CA LEU A 114 3.26 -3.40 3.33
C LEU A 114 3.21 -4.81 2.69
N GLY A 115 2.93 -5.85 3.51
CA GLY A 115 2.87 -7.23 3.05
C GLY A 115 4.19 -8.00 3.12
N ASN A 116 5.23 -7.41 3.72
CA ASN A 116 6.51 -8.11 3.88
C ASN A 116 6.45 -9.09 5.06
N PRO A 117 6.98 -10.30 4.92
CA PRO A 117 6.99 -11.28 6.00
C PRO A 117 7.97 -10.88 7.11
N ILE A 118 7.48 -10.89 8.36
CA ILE A 118 8.28 -10.62 9.57
C ILE A 118 8.43 -11.86 10.46
N ASP A 119 7.93 -13.01 10.01
CA ASP A 119 7.93 -14.29 10.74
C ASP A 119 9.19 -15.15 10.52
N GLY A 120 10.15 -14.68 9.72
CA GLY A 120 11.39 -15.40 9.43
C GLY A 120 11.22 -16.63 8.52
N LYS A 121 10.03 -16.87 7.94
CA LYS A 121 9.76 -18.04 7.10
C LYS A 121 10.02 -17.84 5.61
N GLY A 122 10.70 -16.74 5.23
CA GLY A 122 11.02 -16.42 3.85
C GLY A 122 9.90 -15.70 3.09
N PRO A 123 10.11 -15.40 1.79
CA PRO A 123 9.16 -14.66 0.98
C PRO A 123 7.81 -15.38 0.85
N ILE A 124 6.76 -14.62 0.58
CA ILE A 124 5.40 -15.12 0.41
C ILE A 124 5.05 -15.04 -1.08
N GLU A 125 4.61 -16.15 -1.64
CA GLU A 125 4.05 -16.18 -2.98
C GLU A 125 2.60 -15.71 -2.95
N PHE A 126 2.24 -14.82 -3.86
CA PHE A 126 0.87 -14.31 -4.00
C PHE A 126 0.44 -14.28 -5.46
N SER A 127 -0.84 -14.46 -5.70
CA SER A 127 -1.42 -14.51 -7.05
C SER A 127 -1.94 -13.15 -7.53
N GLU A 128 -2.37 -12.30 -6.60
CA GLU A 128 -2.99 -11.02 -6.90
C GLU A 128 -2.51 -9.93 -5.93
N ARG A 129 -2.64 -8.67 -6.36
CA ARG A 129 -2.50 -7.50 -5.47
C ARG A 129 -3.85 -6.82 -5.31
N ARG A 130 -4.18 -6.46 -4.08
CA ARG A 130 -5.39 -5.71 -3.75
C ARG A 130 -5.04 -4.35 -3.18
N ARG A 131 -5.72 -3.32 -3.65
CA ARG A 131 -5.61 -1.98 -3.05
C ARG A 131 -6.11 -2.04 -1.62
N LEU A 132 -5.40 -1.37 -0.72
CA LEU A 132 -5.81 -1.29 0.69
C LEU A 132 -6.98 -0.34 0.89
N GLU A 133 -7.02 0.75 0.13
CA GLU A 133 -8.13 1.69 0.15
C GLU A 133 -9.17 1.31 -0.92
N LEU A 134 -10.25 0.69 -0.47
CA LEU A 134 -11.43 0.38 -1.28
C LEU A 134 -12.61 1.16 -0.76
N GLN A 135 -13.38 1.74 -1.68
CA GLN A 135 -14.63 2.37 -1.32
C GLN A 135 -15.60 1.32 -0.77
N ALA A 136 -16.14 1.56 0.42
CA ALA A 136 -17.14 0.67 1.01
C ALA A 136 -18.41 0.63 0.15
N PRO A 137 -19.06 -0.54 0.02
CA PRO A 137 -20.30 -0.65 -0.74
C PRO A 137 -21.38 0.30 -0.19
N SER A 138 -22.12 0.91 -1.10
CA SER A 138 -23.22 1.82 -0.78
C SER A 138 -24.37 1.08 -0.07
N VAL A 139 -25.30 1.83 0.49
CA VAL A 139 -26.47 1.26 1.17
C VAL A 139 -27.31 0.39 0.23
N VAL A 140 -27.36 0.74 -1.06
CA VAL A 140 -28.12 0.00 -2.08
C VAL A 140 -27.45 -1.34 -2.42
N GLU A 141 -26.13 -1.40 -2.39
CA GLU A 141 -25.35 -2.61 -2.71
C GLU A 141 -25.26 -3.59 -1.55
N ARG A 142 -25.57 -3.13 -0.33
CA ARG A 142 -25.51 -3.98 0.87
C ARG A 142 -26.76 -4.83 0.98
N GLN A 143 -26.57 -6.10 1.30
CA GLN A 143 -27.67 -6.97 1.69
C GLN A 143 -28.35 -6.44 2.96
N PRO A 144 -29.69 -6.35 3.01
CA PRO A 144 -30.39 -5.95 4.23
C PRO A 144 -30.15 -6.95 5.37
N VAL A 145 -30.14 -6.43 6.59
CA VAL A 145 -29.99 -7.25 7.80
C VAL A 145 -31.26 -8.10 7.97
N GLY A 146 -31.13 -9.43 7.82
CA GLY A 146 -32.26 -10.36 7.89
C GLY A 146 -32.11 -11.46 8.93
N GLU A 147 -30.88 -11.65 9.47
CA GLU A 147 -30.61 -12.71 10.42
C GLU A 147 -30.37 -12.15 11.83
N PRO A 148 -31.07 -12.62 12.88
CA PRO A 148 -30.84 -12.19 14.25
C PRO A 148 -29.51 -12.75 14.77
N LEU A 149 -28.77 -11.93 15.51
CA LEU A 149 -27.63 -12.34 16.31
C LEU A 149 -28.11 -12.71 17.71
N GLN A 150 -27.99 -13.98 18.07
CA GLN A 150 -28.31 -14.44 19.42
C GLN A 150 -27.11 -14.16 20.34
N THR A 151 -27.26 -13.17 21.20
CA THR A 151 -26.22 -12.78 22.17
C THR A 151 -26.18 -13.67 23.40
N GLY A 152 -27.27 -14.38 23.69
CA GLY A 152 -27.47 -15.12 24.93
C GLY A 152 -27.87 -14.25 26.12
N ILE A 153 -27.98 -12.95 25.93
CA ILE A 153 -28.41 -12.01 26.97
C ILE A 153 -29.90 -11.75 26.80
N LYS A 154 -30.71 -12.25 27.73
CA LYS A 154 -32.18 -12.20 27.63
C LYS A 154 -32.70 -10.77 27.37
N ALA A 155 -32.12 -9.77 28.01
CA ALA A 155 -32.56 -8.38 27.87
C ALA A 155 -32.33 -7.84 26.44
N ILE A 156 -31.21 -8.21 25.79
CA ILE A 156 -30.90 -7.78 24.44
C ILE A 156 -31.76 -8.58 23.45
N ASP A 157 -31.74 -9.90 23.55
CA ASP A 157 -32.40 -10.77 22.57
C ASP A 157 -33.91 -10.58 22.54
N SER A 158 -34.53 -10.21 23.69
CA SER A 158 -35.98 -10.04 23.80
C SER A 158 -36.48 -8.61 23.56
N MET A 159 -35.70 -7.60 23.92
CA MET A 159 -36.15 -6.20 23.85
C MET A 159 -35.52 -5.39 22.74
N ILE A 160 -34.25 -5.66 22.42
CA ILE A 160 -33.47 -4.92 21.42
C ILE A 160 -32.70 -5.93 20.58
N PRO A 161 -33.38 -6.74 19.75
CA PRO A 161 -32.69 -7.74 18.95
C PRO A 161 -31.70 -7.10 17.98
N ILE A 162 -30.50 -7.64 17.96
CA ILE A 162 -29.42 -7.20 17.08
C ILE A 162 -29.37 -8.13 15.87
N GLY A 163 -29.21 -7.58 14.67
CA GLY A 163 -29.06 -8.37 13.46
C GLY A 163 -27.60 -8.58 13.06
N ARG A 164 -27.29 -9.66 12.38
CA ARG A 164 -25.95 -9.92 11.83
C ARG A 164 -25.62 -8.90 10.75
N GLY A 165 -24.48 -8.19 10.93
CA GLY A 165 -24.07 -7.10 10.06
C GLY A 165 -24.65 -5.71 10.43
N GLN A 166 -25.47 -5.61 11.48
CA GLN A 166 -25.94 -4.36 12.04
C GLN A 166 -24.80 -3.62 12.74
N ARG A 167 -24.81 -2.29 12.61
CA ARG A 167 -23.92 -1.40 13.37
C ARG A 167 -24.64 -0.96 14.63
N GLU A 168 -24.10 -1.32 15.77
CA GLU A 168 -24.69 -1.03 17.08
C GLU A 168 -23.71 -0.19 17.91
N LEU A 169 -24.25 0.79 18.64
CA LEU A 169 -23.47 1.65 19.53
C LEU A 169 -23.75 1.27 20.98
N ILE A 170 -22.72 0.79 21.68
CA ILE A 170 -22.78 0.47 23.10
C ILE A 170 -22.07 1.54 23.89
N ILE A 171 -22.85 2.37 24.60
CA ILE A 171 -22.32 3.46 25.42
C ILE A 171 -22.41 3.07 26.89
N GLY A 172 -21.36 3.33 27.63
CA GLY A 172 -21.33 3.13 29.08
C GLY A 172 -20.10 3.78 29.68
N ASP A 173 -20.16 4.10 30.97
CA ASP A 173 -19.07 4.66 31.73
C ASP A 173 -17.92 3.66 31.97
N ARG A 174 -16.85 4.08 32.63
CA ARG A 174 -15.74 3.20 32.99
C ARG A 174 -16.25 2.06 33.89
N GLN A 175 -15.67 0.86 33.72
CA GLN A 175 -15.99 -0.35 34.48
C GLN A 175 -17.38 -0.98 34.25
N ILE A 176 -18.15 -0.49 33.27
CA ILE A 176 -19.36 -1.19 32.82
C ILE A 176 -18.95 -2.26 31.82
N VAL A 177 -19.57 -3.42 31.90
CA VAL A 177 -19.27 -4.74 31.29
C VAL A 177 -19.25 -4.74 29.75
N LYS A 178 -18.78 -3.66 29.10
CA LYS A 178 -18.72 -3.55 27.63
C LYS A 178 -17.83 -4.64 27.00
N THR A 179 -16.69 -4.88 27.63
CA THR A 179 -15.71 -5.86 27.16
C THR A 179 -16.25 -7.29 27.27
N TRP A 180 -16.99 -7.61 28.31
CA TRP A 180 -17.61 -8.92 28.51
C TRP A 180 -18.60 -9.25 27.39
N LEU A 181 -19.37 -8.29 26.90
CA LEU A 181 -20.31 -8.47 25.80
C LEU A 181 -19.60 -8.92 24.51
N VAL A 182 -18.44 -8.34 24.22
CA VAL A 182 -17.63 -8.68 23.04
C VAL A 182 -17.06 -10.09 23.14
N TYR A 183 -16.63 -10.51 24.33
CA TYR A 183 -16.04 -11.84 24.53
C TYR A 183 -17.07 -12.97 24.56
N THR A 184 -18.30 -12.68 24.98
CA THR A 184 -19.35 -13.71 25.11
C THR A 184 -20.22 -13.86 23.87
N SER A 185 -20.26 -12.83 23.02
CA SER A 185 -20.99 -12.91 21.75
C SER A 185 -20.15 -13.65 20.70
N PRO A 186 -20.73 -14.67 20.01
CA PRO A 186 -20.01 -15.35 18.95
C PRO A 186 -19.65 -14.34 17.84
N SER A 187 -18.34 -14.21 17.57
CA SER A 187 -17.89 -13.42 16.43
C SER A 187 -18.36 -14.10 15.14
N PRO A 188 -19.00 -13.40 14.22
CA PRO A 188 -19.23 -13.94 12.89
C PRO A 188 -17.88 -14.20 12.24
N ARG A 189 -17.60 -15.42 11.87
CA ARG A 189 -16.46 -15.82 11.02
C ARG A 189 -16.85 -15.71 9.59
#